data_1fb476790e1e49d60a12a904b6aff2f9
#
_entry.id   1fb476790e1e49d60a12a904b6aff2f9
#
_cell.length_a   1.000
_cell.length_b   1.000
_cell.length_c   1.000
_cell.angle_alpha   90.00
_cell.angle_beta   90.00
_cell.angle_gamma   90.00
#
_symmetry.space_group_name_H-M   'P 1'
#
loop_
_entity.id
_entity.type
_entity.pdbx_description
1 polymer ?
#
loop_
_entity_poly.entity_id
_entity_poly.type
_entity_poly.pdbx_seq_one_letter_code
_entity_poly.pdbx_strand_id
1 'polypeptide(L)'
;MEIRQLSTDNTEEFCALIKNMYSNLENLEWFTPMPFDTENVKNMLEKPRFYIVGAFENDVLCGVSSLDYKCGKLIGKINFPADVDTESLVEIGFNMVHSSHRGKGIMKQMVAHLLEKCRADGFKWVFSKVHKDNFASFLSLEKNGFSVFASYKKGVDKSDFKMLSEQEFFSKTGKANAEKTLAKYSAEDTEIIVDYNLYIKKM
;
A
#
# COMPACT_ATOMS: atom_id res chain seq x y z
N MET A 1 -9.88 17.31 -8.74
CA MET A 1 -8.93 16.18 -8.58
C MET A 1 -9.24 15.16 -9.66
N GLU A 2 -8.25 14.77 -10.41
CA GLU A 2 -8.32 13.76 -11.46
C GLU A 2 -7.71 12.46 -10.96
N ILE A 3 -8.30 11.30 -11.31
CA ILE A 3 -7.72 10.00 -11.06
C ILE A 3 -7.51 9.32 -12.39
N ARG A 4 -6.26 8.95 -12.70
CA ARG A 4 -5.89 8.31 -13.97
C ARG A 4 -4.81 7.25 -13.76
N GLN A 5 -4.70 6.32 -14.70
CA GLN A 5 -3.65 5.31 -14.69
C GLN A 5 -2.29 6.00 -14.84
N LEU A 6 -1.31 5.53 -14.06
CA LEU A 6 0.08 5.95 -14.20
C LEU A 6 0.74 5.22 -15.36
N SER A 7 1.63 5.93 -16.07
CA SER A 7 2.56 5.40 -17.06
C SER A 7 3.99 5.57 -16.58
N THR A 8 4.95 5.10 -17.38
CA THR A 8 6.38 5.31 -17.13
C THR A 8 6.79 6.79 -17.08
N ASP A 9 6.02 7.68 -17.70
CA ASP A 9 6.25 9.13 -17.63
C ASP A 9 6.10 9.68 -16.21
N ASN A 10 5.33 8.97 -15.35
CA ASN A 10 5.12 9.36 -13.95
C ASN A 10 6.15 8.74 -12.98
N THR A 11 7.23 8.13 -13.48
CA THR A 11 8.20 7.41 -12.64
C THR A 11 8.81 8.31 -11.57
N GLU A 12 9.29 9.48 -11.92
CA GLU A 12 9.94 10.42 -11.00
C GLU A 12 8.97 10.94 -9.92
N GLU A 13 7.75 11.28 -10.32
CA GLU A 13 6.70 11.73 -9.41
C GLU A 13 6.31 10.62 -8.42
N PHE A 14 6.23 9.38 -8.90
CA PHE A 14 5.91 8.24 -8.05
C PHE A 14 7.05 7.94 -7.08
N CYS A 15 8.32 7.98 -7.50
CA CYS A 15 9.48 7.88 -6.61
C CYS A 15 9.44 8.96 -5.51
N ALA A 16 9.16 10.20 -5.89
CA ALA A 16 9.04 11.31 -4.94
C ALA A 16 7.90 11.08 -3.93
N LEU A 17 6.76 10.55 -4.38
CA LEU A 17 5.64 10.22 -3.49
C LEU A 17 5.98 9.10 -2.51
N ILE A 18 6.69 8.04 -2.96
CA ILE A 18 7.15 6.95 -2.08
C ILE A 18 8.07 7.50 -1.00
N LYS A 19 9.06 8.31 -1.38
CA LYS A 19 9.99 8.97 -0.44
C LYS A 19 9.25 9.88 0.56
N ASN A 20 8.29 10.68 0.08
CA ASN A 20 7.45 11.50 0.95
C ASN A 20 6.64 10.64 1.93
N MET A 21 6.06 9.56 1.45
CA MET A 21 5.28 8.64 2.29
C MET A 21 6.15 8.10 3.43
N TYR A 22 7.30 7.48 3.15
CA TYR A 22 8.19 6.94 4.18
C TYR A 22 8.70 7.99 5.15
N SER A 23 9.11 9.17 4.65
CA SER A 23 9.61 10.29 5.47
C SER A 23 8.58 10.84 6.46
N ASN A 24 7.29 10.53 6.26
CA ASN A 24 6.17 11.05 7.05
C ASN A 24 5.28 9.94 7.66
N LEU A 25 5.78 8.70 7.74
CA LEU A 25 5.09 7.64 8.48
C LEU A 25 5.27 7.83 9.99
N GLU A 26 4.19 7.65 10.74
CA GLU A 26 4.21 7.61 12.20
C GLU A 26 4.78 6.29 12.74
N ASN A 27 4.58 5.23 11.99
CA ASN A 27 5.12 3.90 12.28
C ASN A 27 5.61 3.26 10.98
N LEU A 28 6.90 2.90 10.94
CA LEU A 28 7.54 2.35 9.75
C LEU A 28 6.95 1.00 9.31
N GLU A 29 6.39 0.22 10.26
CA GLU A 29 5.73 -1.06 9.99
C GLU A 29 4.44 -0.95 9.14
N TRP A 30 3.84 0.26 9.05
CA TRP A 30 2.62 0.44 8.26
C TRP A 30 2.80 0.16 6.78
N PHE A 31 4.04 0.26 6.30
CA PHE A 31 4.39 -0.04 4.92
C PHE A 31 5.60 -0.96 4.86
N THR A 32 5.44 -2.15 4.28
CA THR A 32 6.59 -3.01 3.97
C THR A 32 7.56 -2.26 3.06
N PRO A 33 8.87 -2.31 3.32
CA PRO A 33 9.87 -1.69 2.44
C PRO A 33 9.64 -2.07 0.97
N MET A 34 9.62 -1.06 0.12
CA MET A 34 9.44 -1.19 -1.33
C MET A 34 10.46 -0.31 -2.06
N PRO A 35 10.82 -0.67 -3.28
CA PRO A 35 11.72 0.13 -4.09
C PRO A 35 11.21 1.56 -4.28
N PHE A 36 12.12 2.52 -4.26
CA PHE A 36 11.85 3.95 -4.48
C PHE A 36 12.86 4.58 -5.47
N ASP A 37 13.69 3.77 -6.10
CA ASP A 37 14.56 4.16 -7.19
C ASP A 37 13.83 4.09 -8.53
N THR A 38 14.31 4.88 -9.48
CA THR A 38 13.66 5.09 -10.79
C THR A 38 13.53 3.81 -11.60
N GLU A 39 14.56 2.95 -11.59
CA GLU A 39 14.57 1.72 -12.39
C GLU A 39 13.49 0.74 -11.88
N ASN A 40 13.47 0.48 -10.59
CA ASN A 40 12.51 -0.44 -9.99
C ASN A 40 11.07 0.07 -10.07
N VAL A 41 10.84 1.39 -9.89
CA VAL A 41 9.51 1.99 -10.03
C VAL A 41 9.04 1.93 -11.49
N LYS A 42 9.90 2.23 -12.46
CA LYS A 42 9.60 2.07 -13.88
C LYS A 42 9.21 0.64 -14.22
N ASN A 43 10.04 -0.32 -13.80
CA ASN A 43 9.76 -1.75 -13.97
C ASN A 43 8.41 -2.17 -13.34
N MET A 44 8.01 -1.57 -12.24
CA MET A 44 6.72 -1.84 -11.61
C MET A 44 5.56 -1.29 -12.42
N LEU A 45 5.70 -0.08 -12.99
CA LEU A 45 4.68 0.54 -13.86
C LEU A 45 4.49 -0.22 -15.17
N GLU A 46 5.53 -0.85 -15.71
CA GLU A 46 5.49 -1.64 -16.95
C GLU A 46 4.89 -3.05 -16.76
N LYS A 47 4.82 -3.57 -15.51
CA LYS A 47 4.34 -4.93 -15.28
C LYS A 47 2.82 -5.04 -15.46
N PRO A 48 2.33 -5.90 -16.36
CA PRO A 48 0.89 -6.11 -16.57
C PRO A 48 0.17 -6.72 -15.35
N ARG A 49 0.94 -7.15 -14.36
CA ARG A 49 0.43 -7.60 -13.06
C ARG A 49 -0.29 -6.50 -12.30
N PHE A 50 0.15 -5.25 -12.46
CA PHE A 50 -0.37 -4.12 -11.71
C PHE A 50 -1.17 -3.17 -12.60
N TYR A 51 -2.30 -2.71 -12.08
CA TYR A 51 -2.97 -1.51 -12.57
C TYR A 51 -2.82 -0.44 -11.51
N ILE A 52 -1.98 0.56 -11.78
CA ILE A 52 -1.61 1.60 -10.82
C ILE A 52 -2.26 2.91 -11.23
N VAL A 53 -2.98 3.54 -10.31
CA VAL A 53 -3.61 4.85 -10.53
C VAL A 53 -2.98 5.92 -9.66
N GLY A 54 -2.88 7.12 -10.20
CA GLY A 54 -2.51 8.33 -9.50
C GLY A 54 -3.70 9.26 -9.31
N ALA A 55 -3.75 9.92 -8.18
CA ALA A 55 -4.64 11.07 -7.95
C ALA A 55 -3.85 12.37 -8.13
N PHE A 56 -4.35 13.26 -8.99
CA PHE A 56 -3.69 14.51 -9.36
C PHE A 56 -4.51 15.72 -8.92
N GLU A 57 -3.85 16.71 -8.35
CA GLU A 57 -4.42 18.04 -8.06
C GLU A 57 -3.54 19.09 -8.75
N ASN A 58 -4.09 19.80 -9.75
CA ASN A 58 -3.33 20.75 -10.60
C ASN A 58 -2.09 20.10 -11.24
N ASP A 59 -2.24 18.92 -11.83
CA ASP A 59 -1.21 18.10 -12.46
C ASP A 59 -0.10 17.59 -11.51
N VAL A 60 -0.22 17.80 -10.21
CA VAL A 60 0.72 17.28 -9.22
C VAL A 60 0.19 15.95 -8.68
N LEU A 61 1.02 14.90 -8.72
CA LEU A 61 0.70 13.59 -8.15
C LEU A 61 0.64 13.67 -6.62
N CYS A 62 -0.55 13.50 -6.05
CA CYS A 62 -0.79 13.59 -4.62
C CYS A 62 -1.22 12.28 -3.95
N GLY A 63 -1.45 11.23 -4.70
CA GLY A 63 -1.75 9.90 -4.17
C GLY A 63 -1.61 8.80 -5.21
N VAL A 64 -1.37 7.57 -4.75
CA VAL A 64 -1.27 6.36 -5.58
C VAL A 64 -2.00 5.22 -4.92
N SER A 65 -2.67 4.39 -5.72
CA SER A 65 -3.26 3.11 -5.33
C SER A 65 -3.18 2.13 -6.50
N SER A 66 -3.25 0.82 -6.23
CA SER A 66 -3.11 -0.19 -7.28
C SER A 66 -4.04 -1.37 -7.13
N LEU A 67 -4.27 -2.07 -8.24
CA LEU A 67 -4.70 -3.47 -8.26
C LEU A 67 -3.49 -4.36 -8.51
N ASP A 68 -3.35 -5.45 -7.75
CA ASP A 68 -2.46 -6.57 -8.04
C ASP A 68 -3.32 -7.75 -8.52
N TYR A 69 -3.31 -8.00 -9.83
CA TYR A 69 -4.10 -9.04 -10.48
C TYR A 69 -3.68 -10.48 -10.13
N LYS A 70 -2.48 -10.64 -9.57
CA LYS A 70 -1.98 -11.96 -9.16
C LYS A 70 -2.10 -12.19 -7.65
N CYS A 71 -2.65 -11.21 -6.91
CA CYS A 71 -2.82 -11.24 -5.46
C CYS A 71 -1.57 -11.67 -4.68
N GLY A 72 -0.42 -11.52 -5.32
CA GLY A 72 0.87 -11.88 -4.76
C GLY A 72 1.00 -13.36 -4.39
N LYS A 73 1.98 -13.60 -3.51
CA LYS A 73 2.22 -14.93 -2.92
C LYS A 73 1.26 -15.22 -1.74
N LEU A 74 0.18 -14.45 -1.61
CA LEU A 74 -0.73 -14.54 -0.46
C LEU A 74 -1.84 -15.58 -0.68
N ILE A 75 -2.27 -15.81 -1.93
CA ILE A 75 -3.16 -16.91 -2.25
C ILE A 75 -2.43 -18.22 -1.91
N GLY A 76 -2.96 -19.00 -0.99
CA GLY A 76 -2.31 -20.18 -0.42
C GLY A 76 -1.65 -19.97 0.96
N LYS A 77 -1.52 -18.71 1.42
CA LYS A 77 -1.08 -18.38 2.78
C LYS A 77 -2.21 -17.80 3.65
N ILE A 78 -3.32 -17.43 3.02
CA ILE A 78 -4.50 -16.87 3.68
C ILE A 78 -5.65 -17.84 3.51
N ASN A 79 -6.33 -18.16 4.60
CA ASN A 79 -7.59 -18.87 4.56
C ASN A 79 -8.72 -17.88 4.28
N PHE A 80 -9.09 -17.76 3.00
CA PHE A 80 -10.26 -16.99 2.60
C PHE A 80 -11.56 -17.68 3.05
N PRO A 81 -12.66 -16.94 3.25
CA PRO A 81 -13.99 -17.54 3.44
C PRO A 81 -14.32 -18.54 2.32
N ALA A 82 -15.04 -19.60 2.65
CA ALA A 82 -15.31 -20.72 1.75
C ALA A 82 -16.07 -20.35 0.46
N ASP A 83 -16.80 -19.24 0.47
CA ASP A 83 -17.52 -18.69 -0.68
C ASP A 83 -16.69 -17.78 -1.57
N VAL A 84 -15.43 -17.51 -1.21
CA VAL A 84 -14.53 -16.67 -1.99
C VAL A 84 -13.88 -17.49 -3.10
N ASP A 85 -14.23 -17.13 -4.32
CA ASP A 85 -13.58 -17.65 -5.53
C ASP A 85 -12.25 -16.93 -5.76
N THR A 86 -11.13 -17.58 -5.47
CA THR A 86 -9.80 -17.01 -5.59
C THR A 86 -9.35 -16.74 -7.02
N GLU A 87 -9.98 -17.38 -8.03
CA GLU A 87 -9.72 -17.10 -9.44
C GLU A 87 -10.30 -15.74 -9.88
N SER A 88 -11.33 -15.28 -9.19
CA SER A 88 -11.97 -13.98 -9.42
C SER A 88 -11.63 -12.92 -8.35
N LEU A 89 -10.49 -13.09 -7.67
CA LEU A 89 -10.02 -12.24 -6.58
C LEU A 89 -8.89 -11.31 -7.06
N VAL A 90 -8.90 -10.07 -6.60
CA VAL A 90 -7.85 -9.08 -6.85
C VAL A 90 -7.48 -8.34 -5.57
N GLU A 91 -6.21 -7.96 -5.42
CA GLU A 91 -5.73 -7.18 -4.25
C GLU A 91 -5.68 -5.69 -4.56
N ILE A 92 -6.26 -4.83 -3.70
CA ILE A 92 -5.95 -3.40 -3.66
C ILE A 92 -4.75 -3.17 -2.75
N GLY A 93 -3.71 -2.54 -3.30
CA GLY A 93 -2.45 -2.25 -2.62
C GLY A 93 -1.89 -0.86 -2.94
N PHE A 94 -0.66 -0.60 -2.48
CA PHE A 94 0.07 0.66 -2.68
C PHE A 94 -0.72 1.93 -2.30
N ASN A 95 -1.58 1.82 -1.28
CA ASN A 95 -2.44 2.93 -0.84
C ASN A 95 -1.60 4.01 -0.14
N MET A 96 -1.20 5.05 -0.85
CA MET A 96 -0.42 6.15 -0.31
C MET A 96 -0.95 7.51 -0.75
N VAL A 97 -0.86 8.48 0.16
CA VAL A 97 -1.23 9.87 -0.09
C VAL A 97 -0.13 10.77 0.45
N HIS A 98 0.29 11.74 -0.37
CA HIS A 98 1.27 12.75 -0.01
C HIS A 98 0.90 13.43 1.30
N SER A 99 1.87 13.66 2.18
CA SER A 99 1.62 14.13 3.56
C SER A 99 0.78 15.41 3.62
N SER A 100 1.00 16.36 2.72
CA SER A 100 0.24 17.63 2.64
C SER A 100 -1.19 17.49 2.09
N HIS A 101 -1.57 16.32 1.58
CA HIS A 101 -2.88 16.05 0.98
C HIS A 101 -3.70 15.06 1.79
N ARG A 102 -3.20 14.60 2.93
CA ARG A 102 -3.95 13.71 3.84
C ARG A 102 -5.20 14.39 4.39
N GLY A 103 -6.19 13.61 4.80
CA GLY A 103 -7.45 14.12 5.35
C GLY A 103 -8.48 14.59 4.30
N LYS A 104 -8.09 14.74 3.03
CA LYS A 104 -8.99 15.21 1.94
C LYS A 104 -9.84 14.10 1.28
N GLY A 105 -9.78 12.86 1.78
CA GLY A 105 -10.55 11.73 1.22
C GLY A 105 -10.02 11.18 -0.09
N ILE A 106 -8.77 11.48 -0.46
CA ILE A 106 -8.14 11.06 -1.73
C ILE A 106 -8.09 9.54 -1.83
N MET A 107 -7.63 8.84 -0.79
CA MET A 107 -7.58 7.38 -0.77
C MET A 107 -8.96 6.76 -1.00
N LYS A 108 -10.01 7.29 -0.35
CA LYS A 108 -11.39 6.81 -0.56
C LYS A 108 -11.79 6.89 -2.03
N GLN A 109 -11.45 7.99 -2.70
CA GLN A 109 -11.80 8.21 -4.12
C GLN A 109 -10.99 7.28 -5.04
N MET A 110 -9.68 7.08 -4.78
CA MET A 110 -8.87 6.13 -5.54
C MET A 110 -9.40 4.69 -5.39
N VAL A 111 -9.73 4.27 -4.17
CA VAL A 111 -10.32 2.94 -3.93
C VAL A 111 -11.65 2.79 -4.68
N ALA A 112 -12.53 3.81 -4.66
CA ALA A 112 -13.78 3.77 -5.42
C ALA A 112 -13.53 3.60 -6.93
N HIS A 113 -12.57 4.34 -7.48
CA HIS A 113 -12.16 4.22 -8.89
C HIS A 113 -11.65 2.81 -9.22
N LEU A 114 -10.81 2.24 -8.36
CA LEU A 114 -10.30 0.88 -8.55
C LEU A 114 -11.41 -0.18 -8.46
N LEU A 115 -12.43 0.02 -7.61
CA LEU A 115 -13.59 -0.87 -7.55
C LEU A 115 -14.41 -0.83 -8.85
N GLU A 116 -14.54 0.32 -9.50
CA GLU A 116 -15.17 0.41 -10.83
C GLU A 116 -14.36 -0.37 -11.87
N LYS A 117 -13.03 -0.25 -11.85
CA LYS A 117 -12.14 -1.05 -12.71
C LYS A 117 -12.29 -2.55 -12.45
N CYS A 118 -12.36 -2.99 -11.18
CA CYS A 118 -12.58 -4.39 -10.83
C CYS A 118 -13.89 -4.93 -11.40
N ARG A 119 -14.98 -4.16 -11.35
CA ARG A 119 -16.27 -4.55 -11.96
C ARG A 119 -16.15 -4.70 -13.47
N ALA A 120 -15.51 -3.73 -14.13
CA ALA A 120 -15.31 -3.75 -15.57
C ALA A 120 -14.46 -4.95 -16.02
N ASP A 121 -13.48 -5.36 -15.21
CA ASP A 121 -12.62 -6.52 -15.47
C ASP A 121 -13.25 -7.86 -15.06
N GLY A 122 -14.45 -7.85 -14.44
CA GLY A 122 -15.20 -9.07 -14.08
C GLY A 122 -14.77 -9.74 -12.77
N PHE A 123 -13.97 -9.07 -11.93
CA PHE A 123 -13.63 -9.58 -10.60
C PHE A 123 -14.86 -9.60 -9.70
N LYS A 124 -15.01 -10.68 -8.95
CA LYS A 124 -16.14 -10.88 -8.00
C LYS A 124 -15.74 -10.52 -6.57
N TRP A 125 -14.44 -10.55 -6.27
CA TRP A 125 -13.92 -10.32 -4.95
C TRP A 125 -12.72 -9.39 -4.99
N VAL A 126 -12.65 -8.50 -4.02
CA VAL A 126 -11.51 -7.60 -3.82
C VAL A 126 -11.07 -7.70 -2.38
N PHE A 127 -9.76 -7.85 -2.15
CA PHE A 127 -9.23 -7.81 -0.79
C PHE A 127 -8.10 -6.77 -0.65
N SER A 128 -7.77 -6.45 0.57
CA SER A 128 -6.63 -5.60 0.91
C SER A 128 -6.07 -6.01 2.26
N LYS A 129 -4.77 -5.79 2.47
CA LYS A 129 -4.13 -5.95 3.78
C LYS A 129 -3.70 -4.60 4.31
N VAL A 130 -4.02 -4.33 5.57
CA VAL A 130 -3.67 -3.08 6.24
C VAL A 130 -3.10 -3.41 7.60
N HIS A 131 -1.99 -2.74 7.98
CA HIS A 131 -1.46 -2.85 9.33
C HIS A 131 -2.55 -2.53 10.35
N LYS A 132 -2.67 -3.33 11.41
CA LYS A 132 -3.77 -3.25 12.38
C LYS A 132 -3.98 -1.87 12.99
N ASP A 133 -2.90 -1.08 13.13
CA ASP A 133 -2.93 0.26 13.74
C ASP A 133 -2.96 1.40 12.70
N ASN A 134 -3.06 1.09 11.40
CA ASN A 134 -3.19 2.10 10.34
C ASN A 134 -4.65 2.47 10.10
N PHE A 135 -5.24 3.21 11.06
CA PHE A 135 -6.66 3.60 11.06
C PHE A 135 -7.07 4.41 9.83
N ALA A 136 -6.18 5.26 9.30
CA ALA A 136 -6.50 6.08 8.13
C ALA A 136 -6.77 5.22 6.89
N SER A 137 -5.97 4.17 6.69
CA SER A 137 -6.14 3.24 5.58
C SER A 137 -7.40 2.38 5.77
N PHE A 138 -7.60 1.82 6.95
CA PHE A 138 -8.73 0.97 7.23
C PHE A 138 -10.07 1.71 7.07
N LEU A 139 -10.20 2.95 7.61
CA LEU A 139 -11.40 3.76 7.46
C LEU A 139 -11.75 4.06 5.99
N SER A 140 -10.74 4.17 5.13
CA SER A 140 -10.95 4.39 3.70
C SER A 140 -11.52 3.14 3.01
N LEU A 141 -11.11 1.94 3.45
CA LEU A 141 -11.66 0.68 2.96
C LEU A 141 -13.08 0.46 3.47
N GLU A 142 -13.34 0.63 4.77
CA GLU A 142 -14.70 0.48 5.33
C GLU A 142 -15.72 1.41 4.68
N LYS A 143 -15.35 2.67 4.43
CA LYS A 143 -16.20 3.62 3.71
C LYS A 143 -16.48 3.22 2.26
N ASN A 144 -15.72 2.30 1.70
CA ASN A 144 -15.95 1.66 0.41
C ASN A 144 -16.61 0.28 0.53
N GLY A 145 -17.07 -0.11 1.72
CA GLY A 145 -17.84 -1.33 1.99
C GLY A 145 -17.00 -2.59 2.13
N PHE A 146 -15.73 -2.46 2.51
CA PHE A 146 -14.90 -3.61 2.92
C PHE A 146 -15.19 -3.97 4.37
N SER A 147 -15.06 -5.25 4.69
CA SER A 147 -15.11 -5.78 6.06
C SER A 147 -13.87 -6.60 6.37
N VAL A 148 -13.49 -6.63 7.65
CA VAL A 148 -12.41 -7.51 8.13
C VAL A 148 -12.90 -8.96 8.08
N PHE A 149 -12.07 -9.87 7.59
CA PHE A 149 -12.39 -11.32 7.59
C PHE A 149 -11.34 -12.17 8.30
N ALA A 150 -10.10 -11.69 8.42
CA ALA A 150 -9.01 -12.40 9.08
C ALA A 150 -7.90 -11.44 9.55
N SER A 151 -6.97 -11.96 10.34
CA SER A 151 -5.68 -11.32 10.62
C SER A 151 -4.56 -12.14 9.98
N TYR A 152 -3.45 -11.48 9.67
CA TYR A 152 -2.29 -12.09 9.03
C TYR A 152 -1.00 -11.51 9.60
N LYS A 153 -0.05 -12.38 9.96
CA LYS A 153 1.27 -11.98 10.42
C LYS A 153 2.31 -12.26 9.34
N LYS A 154 3.17 -11.30 9.10
CA LYS A 154 4.24 -11.41 8.11
C LYS A 154 5.59 -11.05 8.72
N GLY A 155 6.56 -11.95 8.63
CA GLY A 155 7.96 -11.62 8.86
C GLY A 155 8.51 -10.75 7.73
N VAL A 156 9.20 -9.68 8.10
CA VAL A 156 9.93 -8.79 7.19
C VAL A 156 11.34 -8.67 7.75
N ASP A 157 12.34 -8.82 6.89
CA ASP A 157 13.74 -8.69 7.29
C ASP A 157 13.97 -7.33 7.96
N LYS A 158 14.52 -7.35 9.17
CA LYS A 158 14.80 -6.14 9.94
C LYS A 158 15.82 -5.25 9.24
N SER A 159 16.74 -5.84 8.48
CA SER A 159 17.76 -5.11 7.73
C SER A 159 17.13 -4.21 6.64
N ASP A 160 15.99 -4.64 6.03
CA ASP A 160 15.28 -3.84 5.04
C ASP A 160 14.74 -2.55 5.66
N PHE A 161 14.17 -2.62 6.87
CA PHE A 161 13.69 -1.45 7.60
C PHE A 161 14.83 -0.56 8.06
N LYS A 162 15.94 -1.15 8.51
CA LYS A 162 17.13 -0.40 8.92
C LYS A 162 17.72 0.36 7.73
N MET A 163 17.98 -0.32 6.64
CA MET A 163 18.48 0.30 5.41
C MET A 163 17.57 1.42 4.90
N LEU A 164 16.25 1.22 4.97
CA LEU A 164 15.28 2.26 4.61
C LEU A 164 15.39 3.46 5.53
N SER A 165 15.51 3.28 6.86
CA SER A 165 15.57 4.37 7.84
C SER A 165 16.83 5.24 7.74
N GLU A 166 17.91 4.71 7.16
CA GLU A 166 19.18 5.40 6.96
C GLU A 166 19.18 6.33 5.72
N GLN A 167 18.12 6.30 4.90
CA GLN A 167 18.04 7.10 3.67
C GLN A 167 18.00 8.61 3.96
N GLU A 168 18.70 9.38 3.12
CA GLU A 168 18.84 10.83 3.28
C GLU A 168 17.53 11.62 3.14
N PHE A 169 16.54 11.05 2.43
CA PHE A 169 15.25 11.72 2.24
C PHE A 169 14.37 11.76 3.49
N PHE A 170 14.72 11.03 4.56
CA PHE A 170 13.95 11.09 5.80
C PHE A 170 14.08 12.45 6.50
N SER A 171 12.94 13.05 6.83
CA SER A 171 12.87 14.20 7.71
C SER A 171 13.37 13.85 9.13
N LYS A 172 13.71 14.83 9.94
CA LYS A 172 14.08 14.60 11.36
C LYS A 172 12.99 13.82 12.11
N THR A 173 11.72 14.18 11.89
CA THR A 173 10.57 13.47 12.48
C THR A 173 10.46 12.06 11.96
N GLY A 174 10.62 11.84 10.65
CA GLY A 174 10.61 10.52 10.05
C GLY A 174 11.71 9.61 10.58
N LYS A 175 12.93 10.12 10.74
CA LYS A 175 14.04 9.38 11.38
C LYS A 175 13.71 8.98 12.82
N ALA A 176 13.20 9.92 13.63
CA ALA A 176 12.81 9.62 15.01
C ALA A 176 11.71 8.56 15.09
N ASN A 177 10.73 8.61 14.20
CA ASN A 177 9.68 7.59 14.12
C ASN A 177 10.22 6.23 13.70
N ALA A 178 11.15 6.19 12.75
CA ALA A 178 11.82 4.96 12.31
C ALA A 178 12.65 4.34 13.45
N GLU A 179 13.45 5.15 14.14
CA GLU A 179 14.22 4.74 15.32
C GLU A 179 13.31 4.19 16.42
N LYS A 180 12.21 4.89 16.73
CA LYS A 180 11.20 4.43 17.70
C LYS A 180 10.58 3.09 17.28
N THR A 181 10.33 2.90 15.99
CA THR A 181 9.79 1.63 15.47
C THR A 181 10.82 0.50 15.66
N LEU A 182 12.07 0.71 15.24
CA LEU A 182 13.13 -0.27 15.33
C LEU A 182 13.53 -0.62 16.78
N ALA A 183 13.43 0.34 17.70
CA ALA A 183 13.72 0.14 19.12
C ALA A 183 12.75 -0.82 19.86
N LYS A 184 11.62 -1.18 19.23
CA LYS A 184 10.72 -2.21 19.76
C LYS A 184 11.31 -3.62 19.68
N TYR A 185 12.33 -3.82 18.85
CA TYR A 185 12.90 -5.12 18.51
C TYR A 185 14.31 -5.25 19.07
N SER A 186 14.64 -6.41 19.65
CA SER A 186 15.96 -6.68 20.21
C SER A 186 17.06 -6.66 19.13
N ALA A 187 18.32 -6.47 19.53
CA ALA A 187 19.44 -6.48 18.57
C ALA A 187 19.58 -7.84 17.86
N GLU A 188 19.11 -8.92 18.50
CA GLU A 188 19.18 -10.30 18.00
C GLU A 188 18.04 -10.66 17.04
N ASP A 189 16.95 -9.87 17.01
CA ASP A 189 15.84 -10.11 16.09
C ASP A 189 16.30 -9.87 14.66
N THR A 190 16.15 -10.87 13.81
CA THR A 190 16.43 -10.79 12.36
C THR A 190 15.21 -10.37 11.56
N GLU A 191 14.02 -10.59 12.08
CA GLU A 191 12.74 -10.27 11.44
C GLU A 191 11.86 -9.38 12.34
N ILE A 192 11.11 -8.51 11.69
CA ILE A 192 10.01 -7.74 12.28
C ILE A 192 8.71 -8.45 11.91
N ILE A 193 7.93 -8.86 12.91
CA ILE A 193 6.62 -9.47 12.68
C ILE A 193 5.57 -8.37 12.56
N VAL A 194 5.13 -8.14 11.35
CA VAL A 194 4.11 -7.12 11.05
C VAL A 194 2.72 -7.73 11.10
N ASP A 195 1.84 -7.13 11.89
CA ASP A 195 0.44 -7.56 12.05
C ASP A 195 -0.48 -6.81 11.09
N TYR A 196 -1.21 -7.54 10.27
CA TYR A 196 -2.19 -7.02 9.32
C TYR A 196 -3.61 -7.51 9.64
N ASN A 197 -4.58 -6.64 9.41
CA ASN A 197 -5.97 -7.04 9.19
C ASN A 197 -6.19 -7.23 7.68
N LEU A 198 -6.92 -8.27 7.34
CA LEU A 198 -7.31 -8.60 5.97
C LEU A 198 -8.77 -8.17 5.75
N TYR A 199 -8.95 -7.33 4.77
CA TYR A 199 -10.23 -6.75 4.38
C TYR A 199 -10.71 -7.37 3.09
N ILE A 200 -12.00 -7.67 2.97
CA ILE A 200 -12.61 -8.23 1.77
C ILE A 200 -13.90 -7.52 1.43
N LYS A 201 -14.20 -7.48 0.15
CA LYS A 201 -15.45 -6.97 -0.41
C LYS A 201 -15.91 -7.83 -1.56
N LYS A 202 -17.20 -8.24 -1.53
CA LYS A 202 -17.90 -8.81 -2.68
C LYS A 202 -18.32 -7.69 -3.62
N MET A 203 -18.10 -7.89 -4.91
CA MET A 203 -18.40 -6.89 -5.94
C MET A 203 -19.83 -7.01 -6.47
#